data_383dac483d86da58531d61413c8ffdb5
#
_entry.id   383dac483d86da58531d61413c8ffdb5
#
_cell.length_a   1.000
_cell.length_b   1.000
_cell.length_c   1.000
_cell.angle_alpha   90.00
_cell.angle_beta   90.00
_cell.angle_gamma   90.00
#
_symmetry.space_group_name_H-M   'P 1'
#
loop_
_entity.id
_entity.type
_entity.pdbx_description
1 polymer ?
#
loop_
_entity_poly.entity_id
_entity_poly.type
_entity_poly.pdbx_seq_one_letter_code
_entity_poly.pdbx_strand_id
1 'polypeptide(L)'
;KDAALALVREHAETGAPLTEHELQQHMCRALDSRHMAYEHAPIVAFGQTSSDPHYTPPATGSRPLAPGAILLDLFCRVDEADAPYADITWMAHRGDPSDAFIETFDHVRAARDAGVELLRARRTAGIEVRGCEVDEVVRAVLLTAGLEPYLLHRTGHSLGIDAVHGDAVHFDGIETLDERLVLARLGCTVEPGVYRPEFGVRSELNVVTTEAGVEVTTAVQQAVDVV
;
A
#
# COMPACT_ATOMS: atom_id res chain seq x y z
N LYS A 1 -2.92 3.14 -11.13
CA LYS A 1 -3.12 1.68 -11.06
C LYS A 1 -3.90 1.13 -12.27
N ASP A 2 -5.03 1.72 -12.69
CA ASP A 2 -5.91 1.16 -13.73
C ASP A 2 -5.20 1.02 -15.09
N ALA A 3 -4.37 1.98 -15.48
CA ALA A 3 -3.54 1.90 -16.69
C ALA A 3 -2.50 0.75 -16.60
N ALA A 4 -1.93 0.54 -15.43
CA ALA A 4 -0.99 -0.57 -15.21
C ALA A 4 -1.70 -1.93 -15.33
N LEU A 5 -2.85 -2.09 -14.67
CA LEU A 5 -3.64 -3.33 -14.74
C LEU A 5 -4.17 -3.60 -16.15
N ALA A 6 -4.52 -2.57 -16.92
CA ALA A 6 -4.92 -2.72 -18.31
C ALA A 6 -3.77 -3.27 -19.17
N LEU A 7 -2.55 -2.75 -19.00
CA LEU A 7 -1.36 -3.25 -19.71
C LEU A 7 -1.04 -4.68 -19.28
N VAL A 8 -1.13 -5.01 -18.00
CA VAL A 8 -0.91 -6.39 -17.52
C VAL A 8 -1.89 -7.37 -18.16
N ARG A 9 -3.19 -7.02 -18.23
CA ARG A 9 -4.22 -7.85 -18.88
C ARG A 9 -3.92 -8.07 -20.37
N GLU A 10 -3.59 -7.01 -21.10
CA GLU A 10 -3.20 -7.08 -22.52
C GLU A 10 -2.04 -8.06 -22.74
N HIS A 11 -0.98 -7.95 -21.91
CA HIS A 11 0.18 -8.85 -22.01
C HIS A 11 -0.11 -10.28 -21.54
N ALA A 12 -1.01 -10.46 -20.57
CA ALA A 12 -1.46 -11.78 -20.15
C ALA A 12 -2.26 -12.49 -21.25
N GLU A 13 -3.14 -11.76 -21.95
CA GLU A 13 -3.96 -12.28 -23.05
C GLU A 13 -3.14 -12.57 -24.31
N THR A 14 -2.24 -11.69 -24.69
CA THR A 14 -1.44 -11.82 -25.92
C THR A 14 -0.23 -12.75 -25.76
N GLY A 15 0.20 -13.00 -24.53
CA GLY A 15 1.44 -13.70 -24.23
C GLY A 15 2.70 -12.89 -24.54
N ALA A 16 2.57 -11.62 -24.90
CA ALA A 16 3.71 -10.74 -25.13
C ALA A 16 4.51 -10.55 -23.82
N PRO A 17 5.85 -10.49 -23.88
CA PRO A 17 6.66 -10.28 -22.69
C PRO A 17 6.41 -8.90 -22.10
N LEU A 18 6.35 -8.83 -20.76
CA LEU A 18 6.28 -7.61 -19.99
C LEU A 18 7.14 -7.79 -18.74
N THR A 19 8.07 -6.91 -18.50
CA THR A 19 8.90 -6.93 -17.29
C THR A 19 8.40 -5.95 -16.24
N GLU A 20 8.79 -6.14 -14.98
CA GLU A 20 8.51 -5.20 -13.89
C GLU A 20 8.96 -3.78 -14.23
N HIS A 21 10.17 -3.65 -14.80
CA HIS A 21 10.69 -2.35 -15.19
C HIS A 21 9.87 -1.69 -16.31
N GLU A 22 9.45 -2.44 -17.33
CA GLU A 22 8.61 -1.89 -18.41
C GLU A 22 7.26 -1.42 -17.89
N LEU A 23 6.65 -2.18 -16.96
CA LEU A 23 5.40 -1.76 -16.30
C LEU A 23 5.61 -0.54 -15.41
N GLN A 24 6.72 -0.48 -14.64
CA GLN A 24 7.09 0.71 -13.86
C GLN A 24 7.22 1.94 -14.77
N GLN A 25 7.93 1.83 -15.89
CA GLN A 25 8.09 2.94 -16.85
C GLN A 25 6.75 3.34 -17.48
N HIS A 26 5.84 2.38 -17.71
CA HIS A 26 4.48 2.70 -18.15
C HIS A 26 3.72 3.51 -17.09
N MET A 27 3.83 3.15 -15.82
CA MET A 27 3.23 3.91 -14.72
C MET A 27 3.82 5.32 -14.61
N CYS A 28 5.14 5.48 -14.70
CA CYS A 28 5.79 6.79 -14.73
C CYS A 28 5.24 7.65 -15.86
N ARG A 29 5.20 7.15 -17.10
CA ARG A 29 4.61 7.89 -18.24
C ARG A 29 3.14 8.26 -18.01
N ALA A 30 2.38 7.40 -17.33
CA ALA A 30 1.00 7.68 -17.01
C ALA A 30 0.83 8.78 -15.94
N LEU A 31 1.76 8.89 -15.00
CA LEU A 31 1.83 9.98 -14.01
C LEU A 31 2.26 11.28 -14.69
N ASP A 32 3.34 11.25 -15.47
CA ASP A 32 3.86 12.41 -16.21
C ASP A 32 2.79 13.03 -17.13
N SER A 33 2.03 12.17 -17.85
CA SER A 33 0.96 12.63 -18.74
C SER A 33 -0.20 13.32 -18.03
N ARG A 34 -0.30 13.16 -16.71
CA ARG A 34 -1.29 13.78 -15.84
C ARG A 34 -0.73 14.93 -15.00
N HIS A 35 0.50 15.32 -15.26
CA HIS A 35 1.21 16.35 -14.50
C HIS A 35 1.26 16.04 -12.99
N MET A 36 1.55 14.77 -12.66
CA MET A 36 1.72 14.35 -11.27
C MET A 36 3.20 14.42 -10.91
N ALA A 37 3.51 14.96 -9.74
CA ALA A 37 4.85 14.91 -9.15
C ALA A 37 4.98 13.65 -8.28
N TYR A 38 6.13 12.99 -8.31
CA TYR A 38 6.46 11.84 -7.49
C TYR A 38 7.95 11.85 -7.14
N GLU A 39 8.27 11.37 -5.95
CA GLU A 39 9.65 11.38 -5.42
C GLU A 39 10.49 10.26 -6.02
N HIS A 40 9.91 9.08 -6.12
CA HIS A 40 10.51 7.89 -6.70
C HIS A 40 9.53 7.21 -7.66
N ALA A 41 10.09 6.43 -8.59
CA ALA A 41 9.26 5.62 -9.48
C ALA A 41 8.40 4.62 -8.67
N PRO A 42 7.16 4.34 -9.10
CA PRO A 42 6.30 3.36 -8.44
C PRO A 42 6.98 2.00 -8.25
N ILE A 43 6.67 1.30 -7.17
CA ILE A 43 7.10 -0.09 -6.98
C ILE A 43 6.25 -0.99 -7.87
N VAL A 44 6.91 -1.86 -8.61
CA VAL A 44 6.30 -2.93 -9.39
C VAL A 44 7.04 -4.22 -9.09
N ALA A 45 6.36 -5.21 -8.53
CA ALA A 45 6.98 -6.47 -8.15
C ALA A 45 6.13 -7.67 -8.58
N PHE A 46 6.76 -8.69 -9.18
CA PHE A 46 6.12 -9.90 -9.67
C PHE A 46 6.55 -11.15 -8.90
N GLY A 47 5.59 -11.90 -8.35
CA GLY A 47 5.85 -13.12 -7.60
C GLY A 47 6.76 -12.87 -6.40
N GLN A 48 7.91 -13.52 -6.34
CA GLN A 48 8.80 -13.46 -5.20
C GLN A 48 9.38 -12.06 -4.93
N THR A 49 9.54 -11.20 -5.92
CA THR A 49 10.05 -9.83 -5.69
C THR A 49 9.09 -8.98 -4.86
N SER A 50 7.80 -9.33 -4.82
CA SER A 50 6.84 -8.68 -3.93
C SER A 50 7.10 -8.93 -2.43
N SER A 51 7.99 -9.90 -2.10
CA SER A 51 8.41 -10.17 -0.72
C SER A 51 9.37 -9.12 -0.14
N ASP A 52 9.88 -8.21 -0.97
CA ASP A 52 10.67 -7.06 -0.55
C ASP A 52 9.79 -5.81 -0.58
N PRO A 53 9.44 -5.23 0.59
CA PRO A 53 8.57 -4.04 0.65
C PRO A 53 9.15 -2.81 -0.05
N HIS A 54 10.48 -2.75 -0.25
CA HIS A 54 11.18 -1.63 -0.86
C HIS A 54 11.79 -1.99 -2.23
N TYR A 55 11.24 -3.02 -2.88
CA TYR A 55 11.76 -3.50 -4.15
C TYR A 55 11.74 -2.42 -5.24
N THR A 56 12.83 -2.32 -5.97
CA THR A 56 12.94 -1.47 -7.17
C THR A 56 13.35 -2.35 -8.35
N PRO A 57 12.53 -2.45 -9.40
CA PRO A 57 12.88 -3.26 -10.57
C PRO A 57 14.12 -2.72 -11.27
N PRO A 58 15.14 -3.57 -11.50
CA PRO A 58 16.33 -3.14 -12.23
C PRO A 58 16.02 -2.88 -13.71
N ALA A 59 16.68 -1.89 -14.32
CA ALA A 59 16.49 -1.55 -15.72
C ALA A 59 16.91 -2.69 -16.68
N THR A 60 17.83 -3.55 -16.23
CA THR A 60 18.30 -4.71 -16.99
C THR A 60 18.16 -5.96 -16.13
N GLY A 61 17.66 -7.06 -16.70
CA GLY A 61 17.45 -8.30 -15.97
C GLY A 61 16.21 -8.28 -15.05
N SER A 62 15.31 -7.32 -15.27
CA SER A 62 14.03 -7.23 -14.56
C SER A 62 13.18 -8.47 -14.80
N ARG A 63 12.46 -8.91 -13.79
CA ARG A 63 11.64 -10.13 -13.83
C ARG A 63 10.50 -9.99 -14.85
N PRO A 64 10.32 -11.00 -15.72
CA PRO A 64 9.17 -11.02 -16.63
C PRO A 64 7.88 -11.40 -15.91
N LEU A 65 6.75 -10.90 -16.41
CA LEU A 65 5.41 -11.27 -15.97
C LEU A 65 5.18 -12.78 -16.16
N ALA A 66 4.94 -13.46 -15.05
CA ALA A 66 4.65 -14.89 -14.97
C ALA A 66 3.42 -15.11 -14.07
N PRO A 67 2.80 -16.29 -14.06
CA PRO A 67 1.77 -16.61 -13.06
C PRO A 67 2.28 -16.34 -11.63
N GLY A 68 1.48 -15.63 -10.83
CA GLY A 68 1.83 -15.25 -9.48
C GLY A 68 1.37 -13.84 -9.06
N ALA A 69 1.78 -13.44 -7.87
CA ALA A 69 1.46 -12.15 -7.29
C ALA A 69 1.97 -10.98 -8.14
N ILE A 70 1.20 -9.90 -8.16
CA ILE A 70 1.58 -8.61 -8.73
C ILE A 70 1.28 -7.57 -7.66
N LEU A 71 2.32 -6.87 -7.22
CA LEU A 71 2.22 -5.74 -6.29
C LEU A 71 2.54 -4.46 -7.05
N LEU A 72 1.62 -3.51 -6.99
CA LEU A 72 1.79 -2.15 -7.51
C LEU A 72 1.67 -1.19 -6.35
N ASP A 73 2.68 -0.39 -6.12
CA ASP A 73 2.67 0.65 -5.11
C ASP A 73 3.06 1.98 -5.75
N LEU A 74 2.21 2.97 -5.60
CA LEU A 74 2.36 4.26 -6.26
C LEU A 74 1.99 5.41 -5.35
N PHE A 75 2.90 6.33 -5.24
CA PHE A 75 2.77 7.56 -4.49
C PHE A 75 3.02 8.76 -5.41
N CYS A 76 2.13 9.69 -5.36
CA CYS A 76 2.22 10.91 -6.16
C CYS A 76 1.34 12.02 -5.59
N ARG A 77 1.58 13.24 -6.05
CA ARG A 77 0.72 14.40 -5.79
C ARG A 77 0.48 15.18 -7.08
N VAL A 78 -0.54 16.01 -7.13
CA VAL A 78 -0.64 17.01 -8.19
C VAL A 78 0.57 17.94 -8.12
N ASP A 79 1.09 18.37 -9.27
CA ASP A 79 2.25 19.25 -9.33
C ASP A 79 1.88 20.71 -9.00
N GLU A 80 1.46 20.90 -7.73
CA GLU A 80 1.13 22.18 -7.12
C GLU A 80 1.87 22.31 -5.80
N ALA A 81 2.28 23.53 -5.44
CA ALA A 81 3.22 23.78 -4.34
C ALA A 81 2.79 23.17 -2.98
N ASP A 82 1.51 23.25 -2.64
CA ASP A 82 1.01 22.82 -1.33
C ASP A 82 0.17 21.53 -1.40
N ALA A 83 0.24 20.79 -2.52
CA ALA A 83 -0.52 19.56 -2.68
C ALA A 83 0.10 18.42 -1.85
N PRO A 84 -0.68 17.74 -0.99
CA PRO A 84 -0.18 16.57 -0.29
C PRO A 84 -0.05 15.37 -1.23
N TYR A 85 0.84 14.45 -0.86
CA TYR A 85 0.93 13.15 -1.50
C TYR A 85 -0.32 12.30 -1.22
N ALA A 86 -0.64 11.44 -2.18
CA ALA A 86 -1.48 10.26 -2.00
C ALA A 86 -0.63 9.03 -2.27
N ASP A 87 -0.92 7.95 -1.56
CA ASP A 87 -0.17 6.71 -1.62
C ASP A 87 -1.13 5.51 -1.62
N ILE A 88 -0.94 4.57 -2.52
CA ILE A 88 -1.73 3.34 -2.56
C ILE A 88 -0.91 2.14 -3.02
N THR A 89 -1.09 1.03 -2.34
CA THR A 89 -0.70 -0.29 -2.83
C THR A 89 -1.90 -1.06 -3.34
N TRP A 90 -1.72 -1.76 -4.44
CA TRP A 90 -2.74 -2.58 -5.09
C TRP A 90 -2.21 -3.95 -5.47
N MET A 91 -2.95 -4.99 -5.10
CA MET A 91 -2.61 -6.38 -5.41
C MET A 91 -3.38 -6.91 -6.61
N ALA A 92 -2.65 -7.56 -7.51
CA ALA A 92 -3.25 -8.40 -8.54
C ALA A 92 -2.56 -9.78 -8.56
N HIS A 93 -3.12 -10.70 -9.29
CA HIS A 93 -2.54 -12.03 -9.48
C HIS A 93 -2.72 -12.49 -10.92
N ARG A 94 -1.64 -12.90 -11.58
CA ARG A 94 -1.73 -13.54 -12.90
C ARG A 94 -2.03 -15.01 -12.74
N GLY A 95 -3.14 -15.46 -13.37
CA GLY A 95 -3.66 -16.81 -13.21
C GLY A 95 -4.31 -17.05 -11.84
N ASP A 96 -4.72 -18.27 -11.56
CA ASP A 96 -5.44 -18.61 -10.34
C ASP A 96 -4.57 -18.47 -9.10
N PRO A 97 -4.94 -17.61 -8.13
CA PRO A 97 -4.18 -17.46 -6.90
C PRO A 97 -4.34 -18.70 -6.00
N SER A 98 -3.28 -19.05 -5.27
CA SER A 98 -3.36 -20.10 -4.25
C SER A 98 -4.22 -19.68 -3.06
N ASP A 99 -4.78 -20.66 -2.34
CA ASP A 99 -5.52 -20.42 -1.10
C ASP A 99 -4.68 -19.62 -0.09
N ALA A 100 -3.39 -19.97 0.05
CA ALA A 100 -2.48 -19.27 0.96
C ALA A 100 -2.27 -17.80 0.58
N PHE A 101 -2.30 -17.45 -0.72
CA PHE A 101 -2.23 -16.06 -1.16
C PHE A 101 -3.51 -15.29 -0.82
N ILE A 102 -4.67 -15.88 -1.12
CA ILE A 102 -5.98 -15.27 -0.82
C ILE A 102 -6.19 -15.11 0.69
N GLU A 103 -5.90 -16.14 1.48
CA GLU A 103 -5.98 -16.06 2.95
C GLU A 103 -5.06 -14.95 3.51
N THR A 104 -3.83 -14.83 2.97
CA THR A 104 -2.91 -13.77 3.38
C THR A 104 -3.47 -12.39 3.02
N PHE A 105 -4.01 -12.23 1.81
CA PHE A 105 -4.65 -10.98 1.39
C PHE A 105 -5.84 -10.61 2.30
N ASP A 106 -6.69 -11.58 2.62
CA ASP A 106 -7.86 -11.36 3.48
C ASP A 106 -7.45 -10.94 4.90
N HIS A 107 -6.38 -11.52 5.47
CA HIS A 107 -5.84 -11.10 6.76
C HIS A 107 -5.26 -9.69 6.72
N VAL A 108 -4.50 -9.34 5.68
CA VAL A 108 -3.94 -8.00 5.49
C VAL A 108 -5.05 -6.97 5.32
N ARG A 109 -6.06 -7.28 4.51
CA ARG A 109 -7.26 -6.43 4.34
C ARG A 109 -8.00 -6.22 5.67
N ALA A 110 -8.24 -7.30 6.42
CA ALA A 110 -8.90 -7.23 7.73
C ALA A 110 -8.10 -6.38 8.73
N ALA A 111 -6.78 -6.50 8.73
CA ALA A 111 -5.89 -5.70 9.55
C ALA A 111 -5.96 -4.21 9.18
N ARG A 112 -5.89 -3.87 7.89
CA ARG A 112 -6.09 -2.51 7.37
C ARG A 112 -7.43 -1.92 7.84
N ASP A 113 -8.51 -2.67 7.65
CA ASP A 113 -9.85 -2.21 7.99
C ASP A 113 -10.00 -2.02 9.52
N ALA A 114 -9.36 -2.85 10.36
CA ALA A 114 -9.35 -2.69 11.80
C ALA A 114 -8.67 -1.38 12.26
N GLY A 115 -7.58 -0.97 11.59
CA GLY A 115 -6.93 0.32 11.85
C GLY A 115 -7.85 1.50 11.54
N VAL A 116 -8.54 1.46 10.40
CA VAL A 116 -9.52 2.49 10.01
C VAL A 116 -10.68 2.56 11.01
N GLU A 117 -11.20 1.42 11.43
CA GLU A 117 -12.30 1.36 12.41
C GLU A 117 -11.89 1.87 13.79
N LEU A 118 -10.68 1.58 14.26
CA LEU A 118 -10.16 2.18 15.49
C LEU A 118 -10.15 3.71 15.39
N LEU A 119 -9.59 4.26 14.32
CA LEU A 119 -9.53 5.71 14.09
C LEU A 119 -10.94 6.33 14.10
N ARG A 120 -11.89 5.73 13.40
CA ARG A 120 -13.29 6.17 13.35
C ARG A 120 -13.96 6.14 14.72
N ALA A 121 -13.85 5.01 15.42
CA ALA A 121 -14.46 4.81 16.73
C ALA A 121 -13.94 5.82 17.77
N ARG A 122 -12.62 5.99 17.85
CA ARG A 122 -11.96 6.93 18.77
C ARG A 122 -12.36 8.37 18.45
N ARG A 123 -12.33 8.74 17.17
CA ARG A 123 -12.70 10.09 16.74
C ARG A 123 -14.15 10.42 17.05
N THR A 124 -15.07 9.51 16.76
CA THR A 124 -16.50 9.68 17.08
C THR A 124 -16.75 9.78 18.57
N ALA A 125 -15.99 9.05 19.38
CA ALA A 125 -16.10 9.09 20.85
C ALA A 125 -15.39 10.28 21.51
N GLY A 126 -14.65 11.11 20.74
CA GLY A 126 -13.81 12.18 21.27
C GLY A 126 -12.64 11.67 22.10
N ILE A 127 -12.18 10.45 21.84
CA ILE A 127 -11.05 9.83 22.53
C ILE A 127 -9.80 10.01 21.69
N GLU A 128 -8.73 10.50 22.29
CA GLU A 128 -7.42 10.60 21.66
C GLU A 128 -6.89 9.21 21.25
N VAL A 129 -6.12 9.17 20.17
CA VAL A 129 -5.43 7.97 19.71
C VAL A 129 -4.00 8.33 19.32
N ARG A 130 -3.05 7.45 19.68
CA ARG A 130 -1.64 7.58 19.33
C ARG A 130 -1.33 6.72 18.13
N GLY A 131 -0.26 7.06 17.40
CA GLY A 131 0.17 6.29 16.24
C GLY A 131 0.43 4.82 16.57
N CYS A 132 1.15 4.54 17.65
CA CYS A 132 1.44 3.18 18.10
C CYS A 132 0.18 2.35 18.45
N GLU A 133 -0.91 2.98 18.92
CA GLU A 133 -2.16 2.28 19.21
C GLU A 133 -2.86 1.79 17.93
N VAL A 134 -2.71 2.53 16.82
CA VAL A 134 -3.22 2.09 15.52
C VAL A 134 -2.43 0.88 15.02
N ASP A 135 -1.09 0.95 15.08
CA ASP A 135 -0.21 -0.15 14.71
C ASP A 135 -0.49 -1.40 15.58
N GLU A 136 -0.67 -1.24 16.88
CA GLU A 136 -0.99 -2.34 17.80
C GLU A 136 -2.25 -3.10 17.37
N VAL A 137 -3.33 -2.40 17.05
CA VAL A 137 -4.60 -3.02 16.65
C VAL A 137 -4.48 -3.74 15.30
N VAL A 138 -3.83 -3.11 14.33
CA VAL A 138 -3.58 -3.69 13.00
C VAL A 138 -2.72 -4.96 13.13
N ARG A 139 -1.63 -4.88 13.88
CA ARG A 139 -0.74 -6.01 14.11
C ARG A 139 -1.40 -7.14 14.87
N ALA A 140 -2.27 -6.84 15.84
CA ALA A 140 -2.98 -7.88 16.61
C ALA A 140 -3.80 -8.82 15.70
N VAL A 141 -4.40 -8.31 14.63
CA VAL A 141 -5.08 -9.12 13.62
C VAL A 141 -4.11 -10.10 12.94
N LEU A 142 -2.95 -9.59 12.50
CA LEU A 142 -1.93 -10.39 11.79
C LEU A 142 -1.23 -11.39 12.72
N LEU A 143 -0.97 -11.02 13.97
CA LEU A 143 -0.40 -11.90 14.98
C LEU A 143 -1.36 -13.06 15.30
N THR A 144 -2.65 -12.78 15.42
CA THR A 144 -3.67 -13.82 15.65
C THR A 144 -3.74 -14.82 14.50
N ALA A 145 -3.42 -14.39 13.29
CA ALA A 145 -3.30 -15.25 12.11
C ALA A 145 -1.95 -15.99 12.00
N GLY A 146 -1.03 -15.82 12.97
CA GLY A 146 0.30 -16.45 12.95
C GLY A 146 1.26 -15.88 11.92
N LEU A 147 1.06 -14.62 11.51
CA LEU A 147 1.82 -13.96 10.44
C LEU A 147 2.99 -13.09 10.95
N GLU A 148 3.26 -13.10 12.27
CA GLU A 148 4.33 -12.31 12.91
C GLU A 148 5.69 -12.36 12.21
N PRO A 149 6.21 -13.53 11.77
CA PRO A 149 7.54 -13.61 11.15
C PRO A 149 7.66 -12.84 9.81
N TYR A 150 6.55 -12.42 9.26
CA TYR A 150 6.46 -11.79 7.93
C TYR A 150 6.11 -10.30 7.98
N LEU A 151 6.10 -9.68 9.17
CA LEU A 151 5.80 -8.27 9.36
C LEU A 151 7.11 -7.49 9.36
N LEU A 152 7.37 -6.72 8.31
CA LEU A 152 8.67 -6.08 8.07
C LEU A 152 8.69 -4.57 8.25
N HIS A 153 7.52 -3.91 8.31
CA HIS A 153 7.44 -2.47 8.45
C HIS A 153 6.23 -2.05 9.30
N ARG A 154 6.14 -0.78 9.63
CA ARG A 154 5.03 -0.14 10.34
C ARG A 154 3.72 -0.22 9.55
N THR A 155 2.61 0.08 10.23
CA THR A 155 1.27 0.08 9.65
C THR A 155 0.99 1.26 8.73
N GLY A 156 1.71 2.38 8.88
CA GLY A 156 1.48 3.54 8.03
C GLY A 156 2.19 4.79 8.50
N HIS A 157 2.03 5.86 7.73
CA HIS A 157 2.68 7.14 7.98
C HIS A 157 1.76 8.32 7.66
N SER A 158 2.09 9.51 8.19
CA SER A 158 1.46 10.73 7.71
C SER A 158 1.91 11.04 6.29
N LEU A 159 1.00 11.61 5.49
CA LEU A 159 1.27 12.08 4.14
C LEU A 159 1.85 13.49 4.18
N GLY A 160 2.95 13.69 3.49
CA GLY A 160 3.63 14.97 3.40
C GLY A 160 3.29 15.77 2.15
N ILE A 161 3.90 16.95 2.05
CA ILE A 161 3.85 17.85 0.89
C ILE A 161 5.20 17.79 0.15
N ASP A 162 6.30 17.83 0.87
CA ASP A 162 7.66 17.81 0.31
C ASP A 162 8.13 16.38 -0.02
N ALA A 163 7.74 15.42 0.79
CA ALA A 163 8.01 14.00 0.61
C ALA A 163 6.73 13.19 0.87
N VAL A 164 6.66 11.95 0.38
CA VAL A 164 5.53 11.06 0.61
C VAL A 164 5.33 10.78 2.10
N HIS A 165 6.41 10.56 2.84
CA HIS A 165 6.40 10.43 4.30
C HIS A 165 6.42 11.84 4.94
N GLY A 166 5.32 12.22 5.59
CA GLY A 166 5.24 13.49 6.31
C GLY A 166 5.91 13.44 7.68
N ASP A 167 6.09 14.62 8.29
CA ASP A 167 6.73 14.78 9.60
C ASP A 167 5.77 14.61 10.80
N ALA A 168 4.48 14.36 10.56
CA ALA A 168 3.49 14.15 11.61
C ALA A 168 3.54 12.70 12.13
N VAL A 169 2.51 12.27 12.85
CA VAL A 169 2.44 10.92 13.45
C VAL A 169 2.52 9.81 12.40
N HIS A 170 3.23 8.74 12.73
CA HIS A 170 3.20 7.48 12.01
C HIS A 170 2.43 6.42 12.80
N PHE A 171 1.81 5.47 12.12
CA PHE A 171 1.21 4.30 12.74
C PHE A 171 2.29 3.23 12.90
N ASP A 172 3.06 3.37 13.97
CA ASP A 172 4.33 2.68 14.15
C ASP A 172 4.56 2.26 15.61
N GLY A 173 4.75 1.00 15.82
CA GLY A 173 5.12 0.39 17.10
C GLY A 173 6.29 -0.59 16.95
N ILE A 174 6.91 -0.69 15.73
CA ILE A 174 8.00 -1.61 15.44
C ILE A 174 9.32 -0.89 15.18
N GLU A 175 9.32 0.01 14.20
CA GLU A 175 10.51 0.75 13.78
C GLU A 175 10.79 1.86 14.79
N THR A 176 9.72 2.53 15.21
CA THR A 176 9.73 3.58 16.22
C THR A 176 8.44 3.50 17.03
N LEU A 177 8.52 3.61 18.34
CA LEU A 177 7.32 3.74 19.17
C LEU A 177 6.76 5.16 19.01
N ASP A 178 5.81 5.35 18.09
CA ASP A 178 5.23 6.66 17.83
C ASP A 178 4.07 6.96 18.79
N GLU A 179 4.36 7.66 19.85
CA GLU A 179 3.39 8.08 20.85
C GLU A 179 2.70 9.44 20.54
N ARG A 180 3.00 10.04 19.37
CA ARG A 180 2.34 11.27 18.94
C ARG A 180 0.86 11.04 18.69
N LEU A 181 0.06 12.07 18.93
CA LEU A 181 -1.40 12.01 18.71
C LEU A 181 -1.75 12.14 17.23
N VAL A 182 -2.74 11.38 16.82
CA VAL A 182 -3.39 11.52 15.51
C VAL A 182 -4.32 12.74 15.56
N LEU A 183 -3.83 13.87 15.12
CA LEU A 183 -4.55 15.14 15.13
C LEU A 183 -5.62 15.20 14.03
N ALA A 184 -6.51 16.17 14.10
CA ALA A 184 -7.42 16.51 13.00
C ALA A 184 -6.67 17.16 11.84
N ARG A 185 -7.22 17.06 10.62
CA ARG A 185 -6.68 17.61 9.37
C ARG A 185 -5.35 16.98 8.96
N LEU A 186 -5.19 15.70 9.27
CA LEU A 186 -4.01 14.94 8.96
C LEU A 186 -4.37 13.84 7.94
N GLY A 187 -3.62 13.77 6.85
CA GLY A 187 -3.63 12.64 5.92
C GLY A 187 -2.65 11.57 6.39
N CYS A 188 -3.08 10.31 6.38
CA CYS A 188 -2.22 9.18 6.71
C CYS A 188 -2.50 8.00 5.79
N THR A 189 -1.49 7.14 5.58
CA THR A 189 -1.67 5.80 5.03
C THR A 189 -2.12 4.81 6.10
N VAL A 190 -2.81 3.75 5.68
CA VAL A 190 -3.02 2.53 6.45
C VAL A 190 -2.68 1.38 5.50
N GLU A 191 -1.50 0.77 5.70
CA GLU A 191 -0.83 -0.05 4.70
C GLU A 191 -0.18 -1.33 5.25
N PRO A 192 -0.85 -2.12 6.10
CA PRO A 192 -0.23 -3.35 6.59
C PRO A 192 0.22 -4.25 5.45
N GLY A 193 1.37 -4.91 5.65
CA GLY A 193 1.95 -5.86 4.71
C GLY A 193 2.42 -7.14 5.37
N VAL A 194 2.38 -8.24 4.62
CA VAL A 194 2.89 -9.56 4.99
C VAL A 194 3.80 -10.06 3.87
N TYR A 195 5.04 -10.35 4.18
CA TYR A 195 6.09 -10.64 3.21
C TYR A 195 6.65 -12.05 3.42
N ARG A 196 5.96 -13.03 2.82
CA ARG A 196 6.39 -14.42 2.82
C ARG A 196 7.53 -14.63 1.81
N PRO A 197 8.36 -15.67 1.94
CA PRO A 197 9.45 -15.94 0.99
C PRO A 197 9.00 -16.09 -0.47
N GLU A 198 7.75 -16.55 -0.70
CA GLU A 198 7.21 -16.83 -2.03
C GLU A 198 6.52 -15.62 -2.64
N PHE A 199 5.92 -14.78 -1.82
CA PHE A 199 5.18 -13.57 -2.22
C PHE A 199 4.98 -12.60 -1.06
N GLY A 200 4.87 -11.33 -1.36
CA GLY A 200 4.39 -10.30 -0.46
C GLY A 200 2.98 -9.85 -0.80
N VAL A 201 2.26 -9.42 0.22
CA VAL A 201 0.94 -8.80 0.12
C VAL A 201 0.94 -7.53 0.96
N ARG A 202 0.55 -6.41 0.37
CA ARG A 202 0.26 -5.16 1.06
C ARG A 202 -1.09 -4.64 0.57
N SER A 203 -1.90 -4.11 1.46
CA SER A 203 -3.16 -3.46 1.09
C SER A 203 -3.22 -2.11 1.75
N GLU A 204 -3.39 -1.09 0.94
CA GLU A 204 -3.23 0.29 1.39
C GLU A 204 -4.39 1.17 0.97
N LEU A 205 -4.68 2.14 1.83
CA LEU A 205 -5.56 3.26 1.57
C LEU A 205 -5.09 4.50 2.32
N ASN A 206 -5.55 5.67 1.89
CA ASN A 206 -5.35 6.89 2.64
C ASN A 206 -6.60 7.28 3.43
N VAL A 207 -6.37 7.78 4.63
CA VAL A 207 -7.38 8.39 5.48
C VAL A 207 -7.06 9.86 5.71
N VAL A 208 -8.10 10.67 5.82
CA VAL A 208 -7.99 12.05 6.33
C VAL A 208 -8.80 12.14 7.61
N THR A 209 -8.14 12.56 8.67
CA THR A 209 -8.79 12.84 9.95
C THR A 209 -9.38 14.25 9.91
N THR A 210 -10.64 14.39 10.31
CA THR A 210 -11.33 15.68 10.41
C THR A 210 -11.75 15.94 11.85
N GLU A 211 -12.29 17.12 12.13
CA GLU A 211 -12.88 17.39 13.46
C GLU A 211 -14.08 16.47 13.75
N ALA A 212 -14.80 16.05 12.71
CA ALA A 212 -16.03 15.28 12.82
C ALA A 212 -15.85 13.75 12.66
N GLY A 213 -14.72 13.30 12.10
CA GLY A 213 -14.55 11.88 11.81
C GLY A 213 -13.28 11.54 11.03
N VAL A 214 -13.33 10.40 10.35
CA VAL A 214 -12.24 9.89 9.50
C VAL A 214 -12.81 9.50 8.14
N GLU A 215 -12.25 10.08 7.09
CA GLU A 215 -12.66 9.84 5.70
C GLU A 215 -11.58 9.01 4.99
N VAL A 216 -11.98 8.01 4.23
CA VAL A 216 -11.10 7.31 3.31
C VAL A 216 -11.12 8.05 1.97
N THR A 217 -9.96 8.48 1.48
CA THR A 217 -9.84 9.37 0.32
C THR A 217 -9.36 8.66 -0.94
N THR A 218 -8.97 7.40 -0.84
CA THR A 218 -8.52 6.58 -1.97
C THR A 218 -9.48 5.44 -2.27
N ALA A 219 -9.27 4.76 -3.41
CA ALA A 219 -9.95 3.51 -3.70
C ALA A 219 -9.58 2.45 -2.65
N VAL A 220 -10.57 1.63 -2.28
CA VAL A 220 -10.40 0.57 -1.28
C VAL A 220 -10.44 -0.79 -1.96
N GLN A 221 -9.34 -1.51 -1.96
CA GLN A 221 -9.30 -2.85 -2.52
C GLN A 221 -10.00 -3.84 -1.59
N GLN A 222 -10.99 -4.57 -2.11
CA GLN A 222 -11.77 -5.58 -1.38
C GLN A 222 -11.41 -7.01 -1.79
N ALA A 223 -10.86 -7.20 -2.97
CA ALA A 223 -10.43 -8.48 -3.49
C ALA A 223 -9.20 -8.29 -4.40
N VAL A 224 -8.46 -9.37 -4.60
CA VAL A 224 -7.34 -9.39 -5.56
C VAL A 224 -7.89 -9.31 -6.98
N ASP A 225 -7.29 -8.47 -7.82
CA ASP A 225 -7.58 -8.45 -9.26
C ASP A 225 -6.92 -9.66 -9.94
N VAL A 226 -7.70 -10.57 -10.49
CA VAL A 226 -7.17 -11.70 -11.27
C VAL A 226 -7.06 -11.29 -12.75
N VAL A 227 -5.89 -11.54 -13.34
CA VAL A 227 -5.54 -11.19 -14.74
C VAL A 227 -4.93 -12.35 -15.51
#